data_194c09ad406a0414b8318c6b219ad72a
#
_entry.id   194c09ad406a0414b8318c6b219ad72a
#
_cell.length_a   1.000
_cell.length_b   1.000
_cell.length_c   1.000
_cell.angle_alpha   90.00
_cell.angle_beta   90.00
_cell.angle_gamma   90.00
#
_symmetry.space_group_name_H-M   'P 1'
#
loop_
_entity.id
_entity.type
_entity.pdbx_description
1 polymer ?
#
loop_
_entity_poly.entity_id
_entity_poly.type
_entity_poly.pdbx_seq_one_letter_code
_entity_poly.pdbx_strand_id
1 'polypeptide(L)'
;MQSPFHVKNHGKNIRKTFSLRMLFNLLFVTSLGFNIYFLAFQYELSSVASAYDVGLKVKKVTEESTVELHPVVLKRQPLESGLKTNIHEEESVQNFNLVETSSYKVEPVLFDSSIQSNEPNIQALKLKVKNSLNYTICQKVKLGNECDSLAAHLARLLVWFLDVNKEMRNGDDLNVVYERLDNEGQFKILQLIYKSSYMKKTMEANFYKERGMKYGGYFDRNGKEIPQRIVKEQSPIDEYMEIVSLPGDFRKGRRGHAGTDFKAEVGTLIRSTFDGRVSRANWNRRANGYCIEIDHPNQKIKTRYLHLSRVLVKRGQYVKQGEIIGKSGNTGRSFAPHLHYEVRGRSNKNTVYNPFDFKYHKTYQRDISDQERGEFRKTVSVYDAFYDKNKIDRNVQAG
;
A
#
# COMPACT_ATOMS: atom_id res chain seq x y z
N MET A 1 -44.88 75.50 5.97
CA MET A 1 -44.11 76.15 4.94
C MET A 1 -43.24 75.05 4.29
N GLN A 2 -43.42 74.84 3.01
CA GLN A 2 -42.58 74.26 1.98
C GLN A 2 -41.81 72.93 2.30
N SER A 3 -42.30 71.92 1.61
CA SER A 3 -41.63 70.62 1.32
C SER A 3 -40.61 70.81 0.20
N PRO A 4 -39.52 70.02 0.12
CA PRO A 4 -38.79 69.82 -1.09
C PRO A 4 -38.87 68.45 -1.70
N PHE A 5 -38.83 68.44 -2.92
CA PHE A 5 -38.91 67.52 -4.02
C PHE A 5 -38.24 66.14 -3.84
N HIS A 6 -39.02 65.11 -4.21
CA HIS A 6 -38.55 63.75 -4.50
C HIS A 6 -38.06 63.60 -5.93
N VAL A 7 -36.80 63.27 -6.14
CA VAL A 7 -36.27 62.79 -7.44
C VAL A 7 -36.25 61.29 -7.45
N LYS A 8 -37.11 60.65 -8.23
CA LYS A 8 -37.10 59.21 -8.54
C LYS A 8 -36.03 58.93 -9.57
N ASN A 9 -34.95 58.23 -9.14
CA ASN A 9 -34.00 57.64 -10.06
C ASN A 9 -34.47 56.21 -10.43
N HIS A 10 -34.92 56.08 -11.70
CA HIS A 10 -35.21 54.76 -12.31
C HIS A 10 -33.90 54.11 -12.80
N GLY A 11 -33.24 53.39 -11.91
CA GLY A 11 -32.19 52.44 -12.33
C GLY A 11 -32.82 51.17 -12.86
N LYS A 12 -32.75 50.97 -14.19
CA LYS A 12 -33.12 49.70 -14.83
C LYS A 12 -32.10 48.61 -14.43
N ASN A 13 -32.44 47.76 -13.46
CA ASN A 13 -31.73 46.52 -13.20
C ASN A 13 -32.04 45.51 -14.32
N ILE A 14 -31.16 45.41 -15.30
CA ILE A 14 -31.18 44.32 -16.28
C ILE A 14 -30.62 43.10 -15.59
N ARG A 15 -31.47 42.32 -14.91
CA ARG A 15 -31.15 40.94 -14.51
C ARG A 15 -31.11 40.08 -15.76
N LYS A 16 -29.92 39.76 -16.27
CA LYS A 16 -29.75 38.71 -17.28
C LYS A 16 -30.15 37.39 -16.63
N THR A 17 -31.37 36.93 -16.86
CA THR A 17 -31.81 35.58 -16.54
C THR A 17 -31.09 34.62 -17.48
N PHE A 18 -30.00 34.04 -17.01
CA PHE A 18 -29.38 32.91 -17.71
C PHE A 18 -30.41 31.78 -17.76
N SER A 19 -30.89 31.48 -18.98
CA SER A 19 -31.86 30.40 -19.16
C SER A 19 -31.29 29.06 -18.70
N LEU A 20 -32.03 28.34 -17.86
CA LEU A 20 -31.68 26.98 -17.38
C LEU A 20 -31.35 26.06 -18.57
N ARG A 21 -31.95 26.26 -19.73
CA ARG A 21 -31.61 25.57 -20.99
C ARG A 21 -30.18 25.85 -21.48
N MET A 22 -29.68 27.04 -21.29
CA MET A 22 -28.31 27.40 -21.70
C MET A 22 -27.27 26.73 -20.80
N LEU A 23 -27.56 26.62 -19.50
CA LEU A 23 -26.73 25.89 -18.54
C LEU A 23 -26.71 24.38 -18.83
N PHE A 24 -27.88 23.82 -19.18
CA PHE A 24 -28.00 22.41 -19.55
C PHE A 24 -27.23 22.09 -20.85
N ASN A 25 -27.31 22.95 -21.86
CA ASN A 25 -26.57 22.78 -23.10
C ASN A 25 -25.06 22.92 -22.89
N LEU A 26 -24.61 23.83 -22.04
CA LEU A 26 -23.18 23.97 -21.68
C LEU A 26 -22.67 22.72 -20.95
N LEU A 27 -23.43 22.18 -20.00
CA LEU A 27 -23.08 20.94 -19.26
C LEU A 27 -23.10 19.71 -20.19
N PHE A 28 -24.01 19.67 -21.17
CA PHE A 28 -24.07 18.58 -22.13
C PHE A 28 -22.86 18.59 -23.08
N VAL A 29 -22.48 19.77 -23.60
CA VAL A 29 -21.31 19.93 -24.49
C VAL A 29 -20.00 19.59 -23.74
N THR A 30 -19.85 20.04 -22.50
CA THR A 30 -18.67 19.71 -21.69
C THR A 30 -18.62 18.21 -21.36
N SER A 31 -19.74 17.55 -21.07
CA SER A 31 -19.83 16.11 -20.86
C SER A 31 -19.50 15.33 -22.14
N LEU A 32 -19.96 15.77 -23.28
CA LEU A 32 -19.66 15.14 -24.57
C LEU A 32 -18.17 15.27 -24.92
N GLY A 33 -17.58 16.46 -24.71
CA GLY A 33 -16.15 16.70 -24.91
C GLY A 33 -15.28 15.82 -24.00
N PHE A 34 -15.70 15.62 -22.74
CA PHE A 34 -14.99 14.76 -21.80
C PHE A 34 -15.06 13.28 -22.19
N ASN A 35 -16.21 12.83 -22.71
CA ASN A 35 -16.36 11.46 -23.21
C ASN A 35 -15.54 11.21 -24.48
N ILE A 36 -15.48 12.19 -25.41
CA ILE A 36 -14.64 12.09 -26.62
C ILE A 36 -13.16 12.05 -26.25
N TYR A 37 -12.73 12.92 -25.34
CA TYR A 37 -11.35 12.93 -24.83
C TYR A 37 -10.99 11.60 -24.15
N PHE A 38 -11.90 11.03 -23.34
CA PHE A 38 -11.69 9.75 -22.67
C PHE A 38 -11.60 8.58 -23.66
N LEU A 39 -12.42 8.59 -24.72
CA LEU A 39 -12.36 7.60 -25.80
C LEU A 39 -11.07 7.70 -26.61
N ALA A 40 -10.62 8.93 -26.92
CA ALA A 40 -9.34 9.16 -27.61
C ALA A 40 -8.15 8.70 -26.76
N PHE A 41 -8.18 8.98 -25.46
CA PHE A 41 -7.16 8.51 -24.51
C PHE A 41 -7.15 6.98 -24.35
N GLN A 42 -8.30 6.32 -24.34
CA GLN A 42 -8.42 4.88 -24.36
C GLN A 42 -7.88 4.27 -25.68
N TYR A 43 -8.10 4.97 -26.80
CA TYR A 43 -7.56 4.53 -28.09
C TYR A 43 -6.04 4.66 -28.15
N GLU A 44 -5.45 5.74 -27.62
CA GLU A 44 -3.99 5.86 -27.49
C GLU A 44 -3.41 4.79 -26.58
N LEU A 45 -4.03 4.53 -25.43
CA LEU A 45 -3.60 3.43 -24.53
C LEU A 45 -3.68 2.06 -25.20
N SER A 46 -4.71 1.80 -26.00
CA SER A 46 -4.84 0.53 -26.74
C SER A 46 -3.82 0.42 -27.89
N SER A 47 -3.45 1.54 -28.52
CA SER A 47 -2.41 1.57 -29.56
C SER A 47 -1.01 1.36 -28.97
N VAL A 48 -0.73 1.89 -27.78
CA VAL A 48 0.50 1.65 -27.03
C VAL A 48 0.57 0.19 -26.57
N ALA A 49 -0.52 -0.38 -26.05
CA ALA A 49 -0.59 -1.80 -25.69
C ALA A 49 -0.38 -2.72 -26.91
N SER A 50 -0.96 -2.36 -28.07
CA SER A 50 -0.74 -3.08 -29.34
C SER A 50 0.70 -2.94 -29.86
N ALA A 51 1.38 -1.81 -29.61
CA ALA A 51 2.79 -1.61 -29.97
C ALA A 51 3.74 -2.47 -29.11
N TYR A 52 3.38 -2.76 -27.86
CA TYR A 52 4.12 -3.69 -27.00
C TYR A 52 3.94 -5.16 -27.40
N ASP A 53 2.83 -5.53 -28.04
CA ASP A 53 2.55 -6.90 -28.48
C ASP A 53 3.21 -7.26 -29.85
N VAL A 54 3.72 -6.29 -30.60
CA VAL A 54 4.36 -6.48 -31.91
C VAL A 54 5.89 -6.71 -31.82
N GLY A 55 6.47 -6.69 -30.62
CA GLY A 55 7.92 -6.93 -30.39
C GLY A 55 8.39 -8.37 -30.58
N LEU A 56 7.50 -9.34 -30.75
CA LEU A 56 7.85 -10.75 -30.95
C LEU A 56 7.74 -11.18 -32.42
N LYS A 57 8.72 -10.85 -33.25
CA LYS A 57 8.89 -11.49 -34.56
C LYS A 57 9.51 -12.88 -34.39
N VAL A 58 8.69 -13.91 -34.51
CA VAL A 58 9.15 -15.29 -34.59
C VAL A 58 9.70 -15.57 -35.99
N LYS A 59 11.01 -15.82 -36.10
CA LYS A 59 11.65 -16.28 -37.35
C LYS A 59 11.74 -17.80 -37.32
N LYS A 60 11.09 -18.46 -38.26
CA LYS A 60 11.15 -19.91 -38.42
C LYS A 60 12.50 -20.31 -39.00
N VAL A 61 13.29 -21.09 -38.25
CA VAL A 61 14.55 -21.68 -38.76
C VAL A 61 14.33 -23.18 -38.92
N THR A 62 14.47 -23.64 -40.13
CA THR A 62 14.57 -25.06 -40.45
C THR A 62 16.03 -25.39 -40.59
N GLU A 63 16.59 -26.25 -39.71
CA GLU A 63 17.63 -27.21 -40.02
C GLU A 63 18.00 -28.06 -38.80
N GLU A 64 18.29 -29.31 -39.07
CA GLU A 64 18.55 -30.41 -38.15
C GLU A 64 19.88 -30.23 -37.39
N SER A 65 19.88 -30.48 -36.09
CA SER A 65 21.02 -31.05 -35.39
C SER A 65 20.59 -31.67 -34.06
N THR A 66 20.86 -32.93 -33.91
CA THR A 66 20.58 -33.78 -32.75
C THR A 66 21.45 -33.38 -31.56
N VAL A 67 20.80 -33.13 -30.42
CA VAL A 67 21.47 -33.00 -29.11
C VAL A 67 20.89 -34.03 -28.15
N GLU A 68 21.73 -34.97 -27.71
CA GLU A 68 21.38 -35.96 -26.71
C GLU A 68 21.13 -35.28 -25.33
N LEU A 69 19.92 -35.49 -24.79
CA LEU A 69 19.55 -35.09 -23.46
C LEU A 69 19.72 -36.26 -22.49
N HIS A 70 20.61 -36.14 -21.52
CA HIS A 70 20.69 -37.05 -20.41
C HIS A 70 19.53 -36.80 -19.40
N PRO A 71 18.83 -37.86 -18.95
CA PRO A 71 17.73 -37.69 -17.98
C PRO A 71 18.28 -37.40 -16.57
N VAL A 72 17.84 -36.31 -15.97
CA VAL A 72 18.06 -36.01 -14.55
C VAL A 72 17.05 -36.84 -13.73
N VAL A 73 17.55 -37.86 -13.04
CA VAL A 73 16.75 -38.71 -12.13
C VAL A 73 16.58 -37.96 -10.80
N LEU A 74 15.39 -37.46 -10.55
CA LEU A 74 14.98 -36.98 -9.22
C LEU A 74 14.60 -38.19 -8.36
N LYS A 75 15.45 -38.60 -7.42
CA LYS A 75 15.13 -39.61 -6.39
C LYS A 75 14.09 -39.02 -5.43
N ARG A 76 12.87 -39.59 -5.47
CA ARG A 76 11.90 -39.46 -4.36
C ARG A 76 12.21 -40.50 -3.32
N GLN A 77 12.35 -40.10 -2.05
CA GLN A 77 12.32 -41.03 -0.92
C GLN A 77 10.88 -41.41 -0.59
N PRO A 78 10.61 -42.66 -0.24
CA PRO A 78 9.26 -43.12 0.12
C PRO A 78 8.95 -42.78 1.57
N LEU A 79 7.77 -42.23 1.85
CA LEU A 79 7.15 -42.27 3.18
C LEU A 79 6.37 -43.59 3.31
N GLU A 80 6.76 -44.44 4.24
CA GLU A 80 5.98 -45.58 4.70
C GLU A 80 4.79 -45.12 5.53
N SER A 81 3.59 -45.52 5.17
CA SER A 81 2.55 -45.89 6.14
C SER A 81 1.47 -46.69 5.39
N GLY A 82 1.23 -47.88 5.86
CA GLY A 82 0.36 -48.84 5.25
C GLY A 82 -1.12 -48.54 5.40
N LEU A 83 -1.84 -48.84 4.35
CA LEU A 83 -3.19 -49.45 4.47
C LEU A 83 -3.48 -50.21 3.17
N LYS A 84 -3.76 -51.54 3.36
CA LYS A 84 -4.19 -52.43 2.29
C LYS A 84 -5.68 -52.21 2.02
N THR A 85 -6.08 -51.99 0.79
CA THR A 85 -7.37 -52.43 0.26
C THR A 85 -7.20 -52.78 -1.21
N ASN A 86 -7.56 -54.02 -1.51
CA ASN A 86 -7.70 -54.61 -2.85
C ASN A 86 -8.88 -53.98 -3.55
N ILE A 87 -8.71 -53.58 -4.83
CA ILE A 87 -9.77 -53.67 -5.81
C ILE A 87 -9.09 -53.93 -7.17
N HIS A 88 -9.61 -54.91 -7.87
CA HIS A 88 -9.31 -55.40 -9.19
C HIS A 88 -9.73 -54.45 -10.32
N GLU A 89 -8.99 -54.59 -11.45
CA GLU A 89 -9.48 -54.46 -12.85
C GLU A 89 -9.65 -53.08 -13.42
N GLU A 90 -9.41 -52.79 -14.67
CA GLU A 90 -9.07 -53.49 -15.89
C GLU A 90 -8.39 -52.49 -16.84
N GLU A 91 -7.59 -53.00 -17.76
CA GLU A 91 -6.95 -52.23 -18.86
C GLU A 91 -7.96 -51.68 -19.84
N SER A 92 -7.77 -50.42 -20.23
CA SER A 92 -8.06 -50.01 -21.60
C SER A 92 -7.01 -48.99 -22.07
N VAL A 93 -6.09 -49.48 -22.86
CA VAL A 93 -5.11 -48.70 -23.60
C VAL A 93 -5.83 -47.92 -24.69
N GLN A 94 -6.01 -46.61 -24.54
CA GLN A 94 -6.37 -45.74 -25.66
C GLN A 94 -5.10 -45.07 -26.18
N ASN A 95 -4.73 -45.40 -27.40
CA ASN A 95 -3.68 -44.76 -28.18
C ASN A 95 -4.00 -43.28 -28.36
N PHE A 96 -3.27 -42.40 -27.69
CA PHE A 96 -3.22 -41.00 -28.02
C PHE A 96 -2.15 -40.78 -29.10
N ASN A 97 -2.57 -40.39 -30.28
CA ASN A 97 -1.69 -39.90 -31.33
C ASN A 97 -0.98 -38.65 -30.82
N LEU A 98 0.35 -38.73 -30.73
CA LEU A 98 1.23 -37.60 -30.48
C LEU A 98 1.07 -36.59 -31.62
N VAL A 99 0.49 -35.45 -31.32
CA VAL A 99 0.60 -34.25 -32.15
C VAL A 99 2.03 -33.74 -32.03
N GLU A 100 2.76 -33.73 -33.12
CA GLU A 100 4.11 -33.16 -33.20
C GLU A 100 4.07 -31.69 -32.72
N THR A 101 4.62 -31.42 -31.57
CA THR A 101 4.92 -30.05 -31.10
C THR A 101 6.20 -29.58 -31.74
N SER A 102 6.13 -28.68 -32.71
CA SER A 102 7.29 -28.00 -33.26
C SER A 102 8.01 -27.24 -32.14
N SER A 103 9.28 -27.58 -31.91
CA SER A 103 10.12 -26.90 -30.96
C SER A 103 10.47 -25.50 -31.47
N TYR A 104 10.13 -24.47 -30.68
CA TYR A 104 10.57 -23.11 -30.90
C TYR A 104 11.86 -22.86 -30.10
N LYS A 105 12.91 -22.46 -30.78
CA LYS A 105 14.15 -21.99 -30.17
C LYS A 105 13.94 -20.50 -29.81
N VAL A 106 13.82 -20.21 -28.53
CA VAL A 106 13.83 -18.84 -28.02
C VAL A 106 15.28 -18.43 -27.86
N GLU A 107 15.79 -17.59 -28.76
CA GLU A 107 17.06 -16.92 -28.50
C GLU A 107 16.85 -15.85 -27.42
N PRO A 108 17.68 -15.80 -26.39
CA PRO A 108 17.60 -14.69 -25.44
C PRO A 108 17.94 -13.40 -26.21
N VAL A 109 16.99 -12.50 -26.31
CA VAL A 109 17.26 -11.12 -26.68
C VAL A 109 18.22 -10.61 -25.59
N LEU A 110 19.47 -10.42 -25.94
CA LEU A 110 20.39 -9.68 -25.10
C LEU A 110 19.78 -8.29 -24.95
N PHE A 111 19.10 -8.08 -23.83
CA PHE A 111 18.81 -6.73 -23.37
C PHE A 111 20.16 -6.03 -23.27
N ASP A 112 20.29 -4.97 -24.03
CA ASP A 112 21.46 -4.09 -23.94
C ASP A 112 21.52 -3.58 -22.50
N SER A 113 22.42 -4.17 -21.72
CA SER A 113 22.66 -3.85 -20.32
C SER A 113 23.37 -2.49 -20.14
N SER A 114 23.44 -1.68 -21.18
CA SER A 114 24.13 -0.38 -21.18
C SER A 114 23.32 0.75 -20.54
N ILE A 115 22.07 0.51 -20.06
CA ILE A 115 21.33 1.45 -19.23
C ILE A 115 21.09 0.85 -17.82
N GLN A 116 22.12 0.29 -17.23
CA GLN A 116 22.17 0.19 -15.78
C GLN A 116 22.61 1.56 -15.26
N SER A 117 21.66 2.27 -14.61
CA SER A 117 22.03 3.38 -13.75
C SER A 117 23.02 2.82 -12.72
N ASN A 118 24.28 3.28 -12.73
CA ASN A 118 25.35 2.89 -11.78
C ASN A 118 25.07 3.40 -10.35
N GLU A 119 23.84 3.75 -10.02
CA GLU A 119 23.42 4.17 -8.69
C GLU A 119 23.25 2.94 -7.80
N PRO A 120 23.91 2.90 -6.66
CA PRO A 120 23.74 1.79 -5.72
C PRO A 120 22.28 1.69 -5.27
N ASN A 121 21.71 0.49 -5.21
CA ASN A 121 20.33 0.27 -4.79
C ASN A 121 20.05 0.80 -3.37
N ILE A 122 21.09 0.87 -2.51
CA ILE A 122 21.00 1.41 -1.15
C ILE A 122 21.66 2.77 -1.10
N GLN A 123 20.92 3.76 -0.68
CA GLN A 123 21.36 5.14 -0.58
C GLN A 123 21.15 5.69 0.82
N ALA A 124 22.01 6.64 1.23
CA ALA A 124 21.91 7.37 2.48
C ALA A 124 21.75 8.87 2.25
N LEU A 125 20.82 9.48 2.94
CA LEU A 125 20.56 10.92 2.92
C LEU A 125 20.78 11.50 4.32
N LYS A 126 21.50 12.61 4.40
CA LYS A 126 21.61 13.49 5.59
C LYS A 126 21.01 14.83 5.23
N LEU A 127 19.87 15.18 5.81
CA LEU A 127 19.09 16.34 5.42
C LEU A 127 18.78 17.22 6.63
N LYS A 128 18.64 18.52 6.37
CA LYS A 128 17.96 19.47 7.27
C LYS A 128 16.55 19.70 6.72
N VAL A 129 15.54 19.53 7.58
CA VAL A 129 14.16 19.81 7.21
C VAL A 129 14.01 21.25 6.77
N LYS A 130 13.34 21.45 5.62
CA LYS A 130 13.02 22.77 5.07
C LYS A 130 11.60 22.77 4.53
N ASN A 131 10.77 23.68 4.96
CA ASN A 131 9.37 23.86 4.60
C ASN A 131 8.48 22.65 4.95
N SER A 132 8.67 21.51 4.27
CA SER A 132 7.93 20.28 4.49
C SER A 132 8.82 19.05 4.26
N LEU A 133 8.37 17.88 4.71
CA LEU A 133 9.05 16.61 4.44
C LEU A 133 9.23 16.38 2.93
N ASN A 134 8.15 16.52 2.16
CA ASN A 134 8.17 16.36 0.71
C ASN A 134 9.16 17.32 0.05
N TYR A 135 9.08 18.61 0.35
CA TYR A 135 10.03 19.59 -0.17
C TYR A 135 11.47 19.24 0.17
N THR A 136 11.73 18.82 1.41
CA THR A 136 13.08 18.44 1.87
C THR A 136 13.65 17.28 1.06
N ILE A 137 12.87 16.24 0.83
CA ILE A 137 13.28 15.06 0.06
C ILE A 137 13.50 15.44 -1.42
N CYS A 138 12.54 16.15 -2.03
CA CYS A 138 12.58 16.49 -3.45
C CYS A 138 13.68 17.50 -3.83
N GLN A 139 14.27 18.18 -2.87
CA GLN A 139 15.48 19.00 -3.13
C GLN A 139 16.72 18.15 -3.38
N LYS A 140 16.75 16.90 -2.94
CA LYS A 140 17.92 15.99 -3.04
C LYS A 140 17.67 14.83 -3.99
N VAL A 141 16.48 14.26 -3.97
CA VAL A 141 16.08 13.15 -4.85
C VAL A 141 15.41 13.75 -6.08
N LYS A 142 16.12 13.85 -7.20
CA LYS A 142 15.69 14.60 -8.41
C LYS A 142 14.95 13.73 -9.44
N LEU A 143 14.69 12.47 -9.18
CA LEU A 143 14.16 11.51 -10.16
C LEU A 143 12.62 11.55 -10.19
N GLY A 144 12.03 12.43 -11.01
CA GLY A 144 10.59 12.47 -11.31
C GLY A 144 9.68 12.41 -10.07
N ASN A 145 8.69 11.50 -10.07
CA ASN A 145 7.77 11.28 -8.95
C ASN A 145 8.36 10.45 -7.79
N GLU A 146 9.60 10.01 -7.89
CA GLU A 146 10.23 9.16 -6.88
C GLU A 146 10.38 9.86 -5.54
N CYS A 147 10.69 11.16 -5.55
CA CYS A 147 10.83 11.92 -4.31
C CYS A 147 9.51 11.98 -3.52
N ASP A 148 8.37 12.10 -4.20
CA ASP A 148 7.03 12.09 -3.57
C ASP A 148 6.74 10.74 -2.93
N SER A 149 7.11 9.66 -3.63
CA SER A 149 6.96 8.29 -3.13
C SER A 149 7.82 8.05 -1.89
N LEU A 150 9.10 8.42 -1.93
CA LEU A 150 10.01 8.29 -0.78
C LEU A 150 9.52 9.13 0.43
N ALA A 151 9.09 10.37 0.19
CA ALA A 151 8.54 11.23 1.23
C ALA A 151 7.26 10.63 1.84
N ALA A 152 6.41 9.99 1.03
CA ALA A 152 5.22 9.31 1.53
C ALA A 152 5.57 8.08 2.40
N HIS A 153 6.58 7.29 2.03
CA HIS A 153 7.07 6.18 2.85
C HIS A 153 7.62 6.67 4.20
N LEU A 154 8.40 7.74 4.18
CA LEU A 154 8.93 8.36 5.41
C LEU A 154 7.82 8.92 6.31
N ALA A 155 6.82 9.59 5.73
CA ALA A 155 5.69 10.11 6.49
C ALA A 155 4.92 9.01 7.22
N ARG A 156 4.73 7.84 6.61
CA ARG A 156 4.07 6.67 7.22
C ARG A 156 4.82 6.16 8.45
N LEU A 157 6.14 6.27 8.45
CA LEU A 157 6.94 5.85 9.58
C LEU A 157 7.01 6.93 10.67
N LEU A 158 7.15 8.20 10.25
CA LEU A 158 7.21 9.34 11.15
C LEU A 158 5.94 9.56 11.97
N VAL A 159 4.74 9.18 11.42
CA VAL A 159 3.46 9.36 12.12
C VAL A 159 3.37 8.62 13.46
N TRP A 160 4.21 7.61 13.66
CA TRP A 160 4.33 6.89 14.94
C TRP A 160 5.11 7.66 16.00
N PHE A 161 5.80 8.72 15.62
CA PHE A 161 6.60 9.54 16.50
C PHE A 161 6.01 10.92 16.73
N LEU A 162 5.42 11.53 15.68
CA LEU A 162 4.98 12.93 15.70
C LEU A 162 3.90 13.20 14.63
N ASP A 163 3.15 14.27 14.82
CA ASP A 163 2.32 14.85 13.75
C ASP A 163 3.23 15.61 12.77
N VAL A 164 3.52 14.95 11.63
CA VAL A 164 4.44 15.48 10.60
C VAL A 164 4.05 16.91 10.16
N ASN A 165 2.75 17.21 10.11
CA ASN A 165 2.27 18.52 9.65
C ASN A 165 2.34 19.62 10.71
N LYS A 166 2.35 19.25 12.01
CA LYS A 166 2.29 20.21 13.11
C LYS A 166 3.56 20.31 13.93
N GLU A 167 4.35 19.23 13.99
CA GLU A 167 5.45 19.12 14.94
C GLU A 167 6.83 19.10 14.30
N MET A 168 6.91 18.83 12.99
CA MET A 168 8.16 18.95 12.23
C MET A 168 8.57 20.43 12.10
N ARG A 169 9.86 20.73 12.27
CA ARG A 169 10.39 22.10 12.22
C ARG A 169 11.51 22.24 11.20
N ASN A 170 11.61 23.43 10.61
CA ASN A 170 12.77 23.81 9.81
C ASN A 170 14.04 23.72 10.65
N GLY A 171 15.09 23.10 10.06
CA GLY A 171 16.36 22.89 10.73
C GLY A 171 16.49 21.57 11.48
N ASP A 172 15.39 20.82 11.69
CA ASP A 172 15.46 19.46 12.25
C ASP A 172 16.35 18.57 11.38
N ASP A 173 17.08 17.62 12.01
CA ASP A 173 17.89 16.66 11.28
C ASP A 173 17.04 15.46 10.86
N LEU A 174 17.14 15.09 9.58
CA LEU A 174 16.52 13.91 9.00
C LEU A 174 17.58 13.10 8.27
N ASN A 175 17.92 11.94 8.81
CA ASN A 175 18.84 11.00 8.20
C ASN A 175 18.07 9.75 7.78
N VAL A 176 18.30 9.26 6.56
CA VAL A 176 17.56 8.13 5.99
C VAL A 176 18.53 7.23 5.25
N VAL A 177 18.46 5.93 5.50
CA VAL A 177 19.00 4.88 4.63
C VAL A 177 17.83 4.17 4.00
N TYR A 178 17.81 4.08 2.68
CA TYR A 178 16.74 3.42 1.94
C TYR A 178 17.27 2.59 0.78
N GLU A 179 16.53 1.58 0.43
CA GLU A 179 16.76 0.70 -0.72
C GLU A 179 15.72 1.01 -1.79
N ARG A 180 16.18 1.17 -3.04
CA ARG A 180 15.31 1.23 -4.20
C ARG A 180 15.03 -0.20 -4.66
N LEU A 181 13.75 -0.59 -4.71
CA LEU A 181 13.36 -1.96 -5.01
C LEU A 181 13.23 -2.22 -6.51
N ASP A 182 12.89 -1.18 -7.29
CA ASP A 182 12.73 -1.22 -8.73
C ASP A 182 12.84 0.19 -9.35
N ASN A 183 12.67 0.27 -10.68
CA ASN A 183 12.67 1.54 -11.41
C ASN A 183 11.33 2.30 -11.32
N GLU A 184 10.32 1.77 -10.63
CA GLU A 184 8.97 2.35 -10.54
C GLU A 184 8.75 3.20 -9.28
N GLY A 185 9.82 3.56 -8.56
CA GLY A 185 9.74 4.40 -7.36
C GLY A 185 9.23 3.65 -6.12
N GLN A 186 9.45 2.34 -6.06
CA GLN A 186 9.22 1.56 -4.85
C GLN A 186 10.46 1.59 -3.96
N PHE A 187 10.24 1.96 -2.71
CA PHE A 187 11.32 2.12 -1.72
C PHE A 187 11.07 1.29 -0.48
N LYS A 188 12.15 0.87 0.13
CA LYS A 188 12.17 0.30 1.46
C LYS A 188 13.05 1.15 2.34
N ILE A 189 12.50 1.73 3.38
CA ILE A 189 13.30 2.44 4.38
C ILE A 189 14.03 1.37 5.20
N LEU A 190 15.35 1.48 5.26
CA LEU A 190 16.19 0.61 6.08
C LEU A 190 16.45 1.23 7.44
N GLN A 191 16.73 2.55 7.47
CA GLN A 191 16.88 3.30 8.71
C GLN A 191 16.33 4.71 8.55
N LEU A 192 15.69 5.21 9.60
CA LEU A 192 15.27 6.59 9.76
C LEU A 192 15.78 7.09 11.11
N ILE A 193 16.48 8.23 11.11
CA ILE A 193 16.86 8.95 12.33
C ILE A 193 16.35 10.38 12.17
N TYR A 194 15.49 10.81 13.08
CA TYR A 194 14.92 12.16 13.10
C TYR A 194 15.17 12.83 14.43
N LYS A 195 15.89 13.97 14.41
CA LYS A 195 16.17 14.80 15.60
C LYS A 195 15.26 16.00 15.60
N SER A 196 14.25 15.96 16.45
CA SER A 196 13.26 17.02 16.58
C SER A 196 13.72 18.11 17.55
N SER A 197 13.77 19.34 17.09
CA SER A 197 14.00 20.52 17.92
C SER A 197 12.78 20.84 18.79
N TYR A 198 11.58 20.59 18.27
CA TYR A 198 10.31 20.79 18.99
C TYR A 198 10.15 19.82 20.17
N MET A 199 10.34 18.53 19.93
CA MET A 199 10.22 17.50 20.96
C MET A 199 11.48 17.34 21.83
N LYS A 200 12.59 17.97 21.44
CA LYS A 200 13.92 17.82 22.07
C LYS A 200 14.35 16.36 22.19
N LYS A 201 14.03 15.55 21.20
CA LYS A 201 14.23 14.11 21.17
C LYS A 201 14.75 13.64 19.82
N THR A 202 15.62 12.64 19.85
CA THR A 202 15.99 11.85 18.65
C THR A 202 15.12 10.62 18.59
N MET A 203 14.49 10.39 17.44
CA MET A 203 13.64 9.26 17.12
C MET A 203 14.34 8.43 16.06
N GLU A 204 14.35 7.12 16.23
CA GLU A 204 15.06 6.20 15.35
C GLU A 204 14.17 5.00 15.05
N ALA A 205 14.20 4.54 13.80
CA ALA A 205 13.53 3.35 13.34
C ALA A 205 14.44 2.57 12.41
N ASN A 206 14.70 1.30 12.71
CA ASN A 206 15.54 0.40 11.95
C ASN A 206 14.69 -0.76 11.44
N PHE A 207 14.73 -1.02 10.14
CA PHE A 207 14.06 -2.18 9.58
C PHE A 207 14.80 -3.45 9.93
N TYR A 208 14.06 -4.44 10.45
CA TYR A 208 14.60 -5.78 10.69
C TYR A 208 13.53 -6.84 10.46
N LYS A 209 13.95 -7.99 9.95
CA LYS A 209 13.10 -9.16 9.78
C LYS A 209 13.73 -10.33 10.53
N GLU A 210 13.12 -10.69 11.67
CA GLU A 210 13.54 -11.86 12.45
C GLU A 210 13.37 -13.16 11.63
N ARG A 211 14.22 -14.13 11.88
CA ARG A 211 14.10 -15.45 11.26
C ARG A 211 12.76 -16.09 11.56
N GLY A 212 12.14 -16.72 10.56
CA GLY A 212 10.83 -17.35 10.69
C GLY A 212 9.63 -16.40 10.63
N MET A 213 9.83 -15.09 10.71
CA MET A 213 8.74 -14.13 10.53
C MET A 213 8.43 -13.91 9.05
N LYS A 214 7.15 -13.89 8.69
CA LYS A 214 6.71 -13.61 7.31
C LYS A 214 7.11 -12.21 6.88
N TYR A 215 6.91 -11.21 7.75
CA TYR A 215 7.19 -9.81 7.48
C TYR A 215 8.15 -9.22 8.50
N GLY A 216 8.99 -8.27 8.07
CA GLY A 216 9.81 -7.46 8.95
C GLY A 216 9.02 -6.38 9.67
N GLY A 217 9.71 -5.59 10.48
CA GLY A 217 9.16 -4.45 11.21
C GLY A 217 10.21 -3.36 11.41
N TYR A 218 9.79 -2.25 12.00
CA TYR A 218 10.67 -1.15 12.37
C TYR A 218 10.84 -1.13 13.88
N PHE A 219 12.09 -1.09 14.33
CA PHE A 219 12.46 -1.15 15.73
C PHE A 219 13.37 0.02 16.12
N ASP A 220 13.28 0.46 17.35
CA ASP A 220 14.26 1.40 17.90
C ASP A 220 15.61 0.70 18.10
N ARG A 221 16.64 1.43 18.50
CA ARG A 221 17.99 0.89 18.73
C ARG A 221 18.04 -0.18 19.84
N ASN A 222 17.06 -0.17 20.75
CA ASN A 222 16.96 -1.17 21.82
C ASN A 222 16.22 -2.44 21.39
N GLY A 223 15.65 -2.44 20.17
CA GLY A 223 14.91 -3.58 19.60
C GLY A 223 13.42 -3.56 19.94
N LYS A 224 12.88 -2.43 20.40
CA LYS A 224 11.44 -2.26 20.61
C LYS A 224 10.78 -1.79 19.32
N GLU A 225 9.68 -2.44 18.95
CA GLU A 225 8.94 -2.12 17.71
C GLU A 225 8.35 -0.70 17.78
N ILE A 226 8.45 0.06 16.69
CA ILE A 226 7.93 1.43 16.61
C ILE A 226 6.41 1.45 16.47
N PRO A 227 5.78 0.76 15.47
CA PRO A 227 4.34 0.69 15.37
C PRO A 227 3.73 -0.10 16.54
N GLN A 228 2.61 0.40 17.04
CA GLN A 228 1.77 -0.38 17.95
C GLN A 228 1.03 -1.49 17.17
N ARG A 229 0.73 -2.57 17.86
CA ARG A 229 -0.09 -3.68 17.39
C ARG A 229 -1.30 -3.87 18.30
N ILE A 230 -2.40 -4.29 17.74
CA ILE A 230 -3.56 -4.75 18.51
C ILE A 230 -3.33 -6.21 18.89
N VAL A 231 -3.65 -6.61 20.13
CA VAL A 231 -3.53 -8.00 20.58
C VAL A 231 -4.30 -8.94 19.65
N LYS A 232 -3.81 -10.16 19.47
CA LYS A 232 -4.32 -11.13 18.49
C LYS A 232 -5.83 -11.35 18.58
N GLU A 233 -6.38 -11.40 19.78
CA GLU A 233 -7.80 -11.64 20.05
C GLU A 233 -8.71 -10.51 19.57
N GLN A 234 -8.14 -9.31 19.40
CA GLN A 234 -8.86 -8.11 18.97
C GLN A 234 -8.38 -7.58 17.62
N SER A 235 -7.37 -8.19 17.01
CA SER A 235 -6.87 -7.76 15.71
C SER A 235 -7.93 -7.93 14.62
N PRO A 236 -8.19 -6.91 13.79
CA PRO A 236 -9.13 -7.02 12.68
C PRO A 236 -8.63 -7.92 11.55
N ILE A 237 -7.34 -8.25 11.54
CA ILE A 237 -6.66 -9.04 10.51
C ILE A 237 -5.56 -9.89 11.13
N ASP A 238 -5.39 -11.12 10.66
CA ASP A 238 -4.43 -12.06 11.23
C ASP A 238 -2.98 -11.62 11.02
N GLU A 239 -2.65 -11.23 9.78
CA GLU A 239 -1.30 -10.84 9.40
C GLU A 239 -1.33 -9.65 8.45
N TYR A 240 -0.37 -8.75 8.58
CA TYR A 240 -0.18 -7.60 7.70
C TYR A 240 1.29 -7.20 7.59
N MET A 241 1.66 -6.62 6.46
CA MET A 241 3.03 -6.16 6.20
C MET A 241 3.34 -4.90 6.99
N GLU A 242 2.48 -3.90 6.88
CA GLU A 242 2.63 -2.58 7.48
C GLU A 242 1.27 -1.89 7.61
N ILE A 243 1.23 -0.85 8.43
CA ILE A 243 0.11 0.10 8.51
C ILE A 243 0.47 1.29 7.63
N VAL A 244 -0.28 1.48 6.55
CA VAL A 244 0.03 2.49 5.53
C VAL A 244 -0.71 3.81 5.71
N SER A 245 -1.73 3.85 6.56
CA SER A 245 -2.50 5.06 6.83
C SER A 245 -3.28 4.93 8.13
N LEU A 246 -3.36 6.04 8.89
CA LEU A 246 -4.12 6.15 10.13
C LEU A 246 -5.34 7.07 9.95
N PRO A 247 -6.32 7.03 10.87
CA PRO A 247 -7.43 7.98 10.87
C PRO A 247 -6.92 9.43 11.00
N GLY A 248 -7.45 10.30 10.14
CA GLY A 248 -7.04 11.71 10.12
C GLY A 248 -5.92 12.03 9.13
N ASP A 249 -5.20 11.04 8.60
CA ASP A 249 -4.19 11.27 7.57
C ASP A 249 -4.76 12.06 6.40
N PHE A 250 -3.94 13.00 5.90
CA PHE A 250 -4.37 13.92 4.85
C PHE A 250 -4.76 13.15 3.59
N ARG A 251 -5.99 13.43 3.13
CA ARG A 251 -6.49 13.03 1.80
C ARG A 251 -6.99 14.29 1.10
N LYS A 252 -6.89 14.36 -0.22
CA LYS A 252 -7.50 15.46 -0.98
C LYS A 252 -8.96 15.61 -0.56
N GLY A 253 -9.29 16.67 0.18
CA GLY A 253 -10.63 16.95 0.70
C GLY A 253 -10.63 17.37 2.17
N ARG A 254 -11.78 17.85 2.67
CA ARG A 254 -11.94 18.41 4.03
C ARG A 254 -11.93 17.37 5.16
N ARG A 255 -12.11 16.08 4.83
CA ARG A 255 -12.13 14.99 5.80
C ARG A 255 -10.90 14.12 5.57
N GLY A 256 -10.07 13.98 6.58
CA GLY A 256 -8.94 13.07 6.57
C GLY A 256 -9.37 11.61 6.34
N HIS A 257 -8.43 10.70 6.38
CA HIS A 257 -8.66 9.27 6.26
C HIS A 257 -9.65 8.78 7.35
N ALA A 258 -10.62 7.97 6.96
CA ALA A 258 -11.70 7.56 7.87
C ALA A 258 -11.39 6.27 8.64
N GLY A 259 -10.23 5.67 8.44
CA GLY A 259 -9.86 4.39 9.05
C GLY A 259 -8.37 4.16 9.09
N THR A 260 -8.00 2.93 9.38
CA THR A 260 -6.61 2.42 9.33
C THR A 260 -6.48 1.46 8.16
N ASP A 261 -5.47 1.64 7.35
CA ASP A 261 -5.17 0.76 6.22
C ASP A 261 -4.04 -0.21 6.61
N PHE A 262 -4.38 -1.50 6.71
CA PHE A 262 -3.45 -2.60 6.93
C PHE A 262 -3.08 -3.23 5.60
N LYS A 263 -1.85 -3.01 5.11
CA LYS A 263 -1.33 -3.64 3.89
C LYS A 263 -1.17 -5.13 4.11
N ALA A 264 -1.89 -5.92 3.35
CA ALA A 264 -1.92 -7.38 3.49
C ALA A 264 -2.20 -8.05 2.15
N GLU A 265 -1.78 -9.29 2.01
CA GLU A 265 -2.08 -10.11 0.84
C GLU A 265 -3.59 -10.34 0.70
N VAL A 266 -4.05 -10.49 -0.54
CA VAL A 266 -5.43 -10.89 -0.82
C VAL A 266 -5.69 -12.27 -0.21
N GLY A 267 -6.79 -12.41 0.52
CA GLY A 267 -7.17 -13.68 1.14
C GLY A 267 -6.78 -13.83 2.62
N THR A 268 -6.02 -12.87 3.19
CA THR A 268 -5.72 -12.86 4.63
C THR A 268 -7.01 -12.81 5.45
N LEU A 269 -7.09 -13.60 6.52
CA LEU A 269 -8.30 -13.72 7.33
C LEU A 269 -8.60 -12.42 8.08
N ILE A 270 -9.85 -12.01 8.00
CA ILE A 270 -10.41 -10.84 8.70
C ILE A 270 -11.31 -11.33 9.83
N ARG A 271 -11.12 -10.72 11.02
CA ARG A 271 -11.83 -11.11 12.24
C ARG A 271 -12.62 -9.96 12.84
N SER A 272 -13.69 -10.31 13.55
CA SER A 272 -14.44 -9.34 14.36
C SER A 272 -13.61 -8.94 15.58
N THR A 273 -13.44 -7.63 15.78
CA THR A 273 -12.63 -7.10 16.90
C THR A 273 -13.33 -7.16 18.24
N PHE A 274 -14.65 -7.25 18.26
CA PHE A 274 -15.50 -7.37 19.45
C PHE A 274 -16.73 -8.20 19.14
N ASP A 275 -17.45 -8.63 20.18
CA ASP A 275 -18.78 -9.22 20.05
C ASP A 275 -19.75 -8.23 19.45
N GLY A 276 -20.61 -8.66 18.54
CA GLY A 276 -21.54 -7.75 17.91
C GLY A 276 -22.49 -8.38 16.90
N ARG A 277 -23.32 -7.56 16.28
CA ARG A 277 -24.24 -7.97 15.23
C ARG A 277 -23.93 -7.29 13.91
N VAL A 278 -23.84 -8.05 12.85
CA VAL A 278 -23.63 -7.52 11.50
C VAL A 278 -24.80 -6.61 11.12
N SER A 279 -24.56 -5.30 11.06
CA SER A 279 -25.58 -4.30 10.73
C SER A 279 -25.75 -4.15 9.23
N ARG A 280 -24.68 -4.26 8.45
CA ARG A 280 -24.66 -4.19 6.99
C ARG A 280 -23.59 -5.07 6.38
N ALA A 281 -23.84 -5.57 5.15
CA ALA A 281 -22.88 -6.23 4.30
C ALA A 281 -23.02 -5.72 2.86
N ASN A 282 -21.92 -5.56 2.15
CA ASN A 282 -21.85 -5.26 0.72
C ASN A 282 -22.65 -4.01 0.27
N TRP A 283 -22.55 -2.91 1.01
CA TRP A 283 -23.15 -1.62 0.61
C TRP A 283 -22.12 -0.75 -0.14
N ASN A 284 -22.60 0.04 -1.12
CA ASN A 284 -21.77 0.94 -1.93
C ASN A 284 -20.50 0.23 -2.50
N ARG A 285 -20.71 -0.91 -3.15
CA ARG A 285 -19.62 -1.79 -3.66
C ARG A 285 -18.64 -1.06 -4.58
N ARG A 286 -19.10 -0.03 -5.32
CA ARG A 286 -18.23 0.76 -6.19
C ARG A 286 -17.12 1.48 -5.40
N ALA A 287 -17.42 1.98 -4.20
CA ALA A 287 -16.44 2.68 -3.36
C ALA A 287 -15.81 1.73 -2.32
N ASN A 288 -16.63 0.94 -1.61
CA ASN A 288 -16.19 0.14 -0.46
C ASN A 288 -15.69 -1.26 -0.85
N GLY A 289 -15.98 -1.72 -2.07
CA GLY A 289 -15.77 -3.12 -2.44
C GLY A 289 -16.73 -4.05 -1.69
N TYR A 290 -16.33 -5.28 -1.49
CA TYR A 290 -16.98 -6.15 -0.52
C TYR A 290 -16.65 -5.63 0.88
N CYS A 291 -17.67 -5.55 1.74
CA CYS A 291 -17.52 -4.87 3.02
C CYS A 291 -18.51 -5.34 4.08
N ILE A 292 -18.13 -5.15 5.34
CA ILE A 292 -18.91 -5.54 6.52
C ILE A 292 -18.95 -4.35 7.48
N GLU A 293 -20.12 -4.10 8.10
CA GLU A 293 -20.27 -3.21 9.26
C GLU A 293 -20.89 -4.02 10.40
N ILE A 294 -20.25 -3.97 11.58
CA ILE A 294 -20.71 -4.65 12.79
C ILE A 294 -21.03 -3.59 13.85
N ASP A 295 -22.18 -3.74 14.50
CA ASP A 295 -22.62 -2.93 15.64
C ASP A 295 -22.18 -3.62 16.94
N HIS A 296 -21.44 -2.89 17.80
CA HIS A 296 -20.90 -3.33 19.08
C HIS A 296 -21.51 -2.51 20.22
N PRO A 297 -22.68 -2.91 20.77
CA PRO A 297 -23.40 -2.12 21.76
C PRO A 297 -22.59 -1.86 23.02
N ASN A 298 -21.83 -2.85 23.50
CA ASN A 298 -21.05 -2.77 24.74
C ASN A 298 -19.93 -1.71 24.65
N GLN A 299 -19.31 -1.57 23.48
CA GLN A 299 -18.27 -0.57 23.21
C GLN A 299 -18.85 0.76 22.72
N LYS A 300 -20.16 0.82 22.44
CA LYS A 300 -20.88 1.96 21.85
C LYS A 300 -20.30 2.44 20.52
N ILE A 301 -19.83 1.50 19.69
CA ILE A 301 -19.22 1.75 18.38
C ILE A 301 -19.81 0.85 17.29
N LYS A 302 -19.40 1.17 16.06
CA LYS A 302 -19.47 0.29 14.89
C LYS A 302 -18.09 0.11 14.31
N THR A 303 -17.75 -1.11 13.89
CA THR A 303 -16.55 -1.37 13.08
C THR A 303 -16.93 -1.60 11.64
N ARG A 304 -16.03 -1.21 10.72
CA ARG A 304 -16.15 -1.45 9.28
C ARG A 304 -14.90 -2.09 8.74
N TYR A 305 -15.11 -3.02 7.84
CA TYR A 305 -14.09 -3.79 7.15
C TYR A 305 -14.35 -3.66 5.66
N LEU A 306 -13.50 -2.96 4.92
CA LEU A 306 -13.72 -2.64 3.50
C LEU A 306 -12.64 -3.27 2.62
N HIS A 307 -12.89 -3.21 1.31
CA HIS A 307 -12.02 -3.71 0.24
C HIS A 307 -11.76 -5.23 0.28
N LEU A 308 -12.67 -5.98 0.90
CA LEU A 308 -12.57 -7.43 1.07
C LEU A 308 -12.60 -8.16 -0.29
N SER A 309 -11.99 -9.35 -0.36
CA SER A 309 -12.18 -10.29 -1.47
C SER A 309 -13.39 -11.19 -1.23
N ARG A 310 -13.71 -11.49 0.04
CA ARG A 310 -14.83 -12.33 0.41
C ARG A 310 -15.45 -11.91 1.74
N VAL A 311 -16.79 -11.89 1.79
CA VAL A 311 -17.60 -11.75 3.00
C VAL A 311 -18.12 -13.12 3.40
N LEU A 312 -17.94 -13.51 4.66
CA LEU A 312 -18.32 -14.84 5.20
C LEU A 312 -19.51 -14.80 6.14
N VAL A 313 -20.03 -13.60 6.41
CA VAL A 313 -21.15 -13.38 7.34
C VAL A 313 -22.30 -12.66 6.64
N LYS A 314 -23.53 -12.76 7.18
CA LYS A 314 -24.73 -12.12 6.64
C LYS A 314 -25.30 -11.08 7.61
N ARG A 315 -26.04 -10.12 7.07
CA ARG A 315 -26.76 -9.10 7.88
C ARG A 315 -27.63 -9.77 8.94
N GLY A 316 -27.59 -9.26 10.16
CA GLY A 316 -28.32 -9.77 11.31
C GLY A 316 -27.60 -10.88 12.07
N GLN A 317 -26.56 -11.48 11.52
CA GLN A 317 -25.75 -12.50 12.20
C GLN A 317 -25.06 -11.89 13.43
N TYR A 318 -25.09 -12.60 14.55
CA TYR A 318 -24.25 -12.31 15.71
C TYR A 318 -22.87 -12.96 15.48
N VAL A 319 -21.83 -12.24 15.80
CA VAL A 319 -20.43 -12.69 15.71
C VAL A 319 -19.72 -12.44 17.03
N LYS A 320 -18.84 -13.35 17.40
CA LYS A 320 -17.98 -13.22 18.58
C LYS A 320 -16.68 -12.50 18.23
N GLN A 321 -16.05 -11.92 19.24
CA GLN A 321 -14.67 -11.42 19.12
C GLN A 321 -13.74 -12.52 18.60
N GLY A 322 -12.87 -12.20 17.65
CA GLY A 322 -11.94 -13.15 17.01
C GLY A 322 -12.58 -14.07 15.94
N GLU A 323 -13.92 -14.07 15.78
CA GLU A 323 -14.59 -14.87 14.73
C GLU A 323 -14.20 -14.38 13.33
N ILE A 324 -13.94 -15.33 12.42
CA ILE A 324 -13.59 -15.03 11.03
C ILE A 324 -14.83 -14.52 10.30
N ILE A 325 -14.79 -13.31 9.77
CA ILE A 325 -15.92 -12.64 9.11
C ILE A 325 -15.69 -12.43 7.61
N GLY A 326 -14.45 -12.54 7.12
CA GLY A 326 -14.12 -12.30 5.72
C GLY A 326 -12.67 -12.57 5.39
N LYS A 327 -12.28 -12.17 4.17
CA LYS A 327 -10.90 -12.21 3.68
C LYS A 327 -10.53 -10.86 3.07
N SER A 328 -9.30 -10.38 3.32
CA SER A 328 -8.75 -9.17 2.73
C SER A 328 -8.75 -9.22 1.20
N GLY A 329 -8.73 -8.06 0.56
CA GLY A 329 -8.78 -7.98 -0.89
C GLY A 329 -8.24 -6.66 -1.44
N ASN A 330 -8.70 -6.35 -2.67
CA ASN A 330 -8.41 -5.11 -3.39
C ASN A 330 -9.64 -4.67 -4.19
N THR A 331 -10.85 -4.81 -3.61
CA THR A 331 -12.12 -4.52 -4.30
C THR A 331 -12.62 -3.10 -4.01
N GLY A 332 -13.45 -2.56 -4.91
CA GLY A 332 -13.94 -1.18 -4.82
C GLY A 332 -12.88 -0.15 -5.23
N ARG A 333 -12.88 1.02 -4.58
CA ARG A 333 -11.89 2.07 -4.84
C ARG A 333 -10.64 1.84 -3.99
N SER A 334 -9.78 0.96 -4.44
CA SER A 334 -8.52 0.58 -3.81
C SER A 334 -7.42 0.48 -4.86
N PHE A 335 -6.20 0.93 -4.53
CA PHE A 335 -5.05 0.92 -5.43
C PHE A 335 -4.10 -0.27 -5.21
N ALA A 336 -4.15 -0.87 -4.02
CA ALA A 336 -3.29 -2.01 -3.66
C ALA A 336 -3.99 -2.88 -2.61
N PRO A 337 -3.65 -4.18 -2.49
CA PRO A 337 -4.24 -5.07 -1.51
C PRO A 337 -4.06 -4.57 -0.07
N HIS A 338 -5.18 -4.37 0.65
CA HIS A 338 -5.20 -3.96 2.06
C HIS A 338 -6.56 -4.22 2.70
N LEU A 339 -6.59 -4.23 4.02
CA LEU A 339 -7.81 -4.04 4.80
C LEU A 339 -7.94 -2.57 5.17
N HIS A 340 -9.04 -1.91 4.79
CA HIS A 340 -9.43 -0.64 5.37
C HIS A 340 -10.35 -0.91 6.57
N TYR A 341 -9.92 -0.53 7.77
CA TYR A 341 -10.60 -0.78 9.04
C TYR A 341 -11.01 0.52 9.71
N GLU A 342 -12.29 0.67 10.07
CA GLU A 342 -12.80 1.86 10.76
C GLU A 342 -13.38 1.48 12.13
N VAL A 343 -13.09 2.30 13.14
CA VAL A 343 -13.77 2.31 14.45
C VAL A 343 -14.58 3.61 14.54
N ARG A 344 -15.92 3.49 14.54
CA ARG A 344 -16.81 4.64 14.49
C ARG A 344 -17.73 4.73 15.70
N GLY A 345 -18.05 5.94 16.14
CA GLY A 345 -19.07 6.17 17.14
C GLY A 345 -20.43 5.64 16.69
N ARG A 346 -21.13 4.93 17.59
CA ARG A 346 -22.45 4.35 17.32
C ARG A 346 -23.54 5.42 17.14
N SER A 347 -23.57 6.41 18.04
CA SER A 347 -24.54 7.51 18.03
C SER A 347 -24.12 8.63 17.07
N ASN A 348 -22.83 8.98 17.01
CA ASN A 348 -22.29 9.99 16.11
C ASN A 348 -21.44 9.33 15.02
N LYS A 349 -22.02 9.21 13.81
CA LYS A 349 -21.37 8.61 12.65
C LYS A 349 -20.12 9.37 12.15
N ASN A 350 -19.94 10.62 12.57
CA ASN A 350 -18.77 11.43 12.20
C ASN A 350 -17.57 11.18 13.12
N THR A 351 -17.81 10.60 14.32
CA THR A 351 -16.70 10.23 15.22
C THR A 351 -15.97 9.02 14.67
N VAL A 352 -14.68 9.19 14.44
CA VAL A 352 -13.73 8.13 14.04
C VAL A 352 -12.66 8.04 15.11
N TYR A 353 -12.35 6.84 15.52
CA TYR A 353 -11.31 6.58 16.53
C TYR A 353 -10.09 5.96 15.85
N ASN A 354 -8.91 6.37 16.27
CA ASN A 354 -7.69 5.62 15.99
C ASN A 354 -7.74 4.30 16.77
N PRO A 355 -7.66 3.13 16.13
CA PRO A 355 -7.78 1.85 16.82
C PRO A 355 -6.67 1.62 17.85
N PHE A 356 -5.50 2.27 17.70
CA PHE A 356 -4.38 2.15 18.64
C PHE A 356 -4.54 2.99 19.91
N ASP A 357 -5.38 4.04 19.87
CA ASP A 357 -5.71 4.88 21.01
C ASP A 357 -7.13 4.62 21.55
N PHE A 358 -7.82 3.67 20.96
CA PHE A 358 -9.20 3.35 21.33
C PHE A 358 -9.24 2.55 22.64
N LYS A 359 -9.88 3.09 23.67
CA LYS A 359 -9.85 2.58 25.04
C LYS A 359 -10.25 1.11 25.26
N TYR A 360 -10.95 0.50 24.29
CA TYR A 360 -11.35 -0.92 24.39
C TYR A 360 -10.44 -1.85 23.60
N HIS A 361 -9.50 -1.34 22.78
CA HIS A 361 -8.44 -2.14 22.21
C HIS A 361 -7.29 -2.29 23.20
N LYS A 362 -6.77 -3.49 23.30
CA LYS A 362 -5.49 -3.74 23.96
C LYS A 362 -4.40 -3.70 22.91
N THR A 363 -3.38 -2.91 23.16
CA THR A 363 -2.25 -2.73 22.25
C THR A 363 -0.94 -3.14 22.91
N TYR A 364 0.04 -3.50 22.08
CA TYR A 364 1.39 -3.84 22.50
C TYR A 364 2.40 -3.45 21.43
N GLN A 365 3.67 -3.46 21.77
CA GLN A 365 4.78 -3.36 20.82
C GLN A 365 5.62 -4.62 20.98
N ARG A 366 6.09 -5.20 19.90
CA ARG A 366 6.99 -6.34 19.94
C ARG A 366 8.38 -5.90 20.39
N ASP A 367 9.13 -6.81 20.95
CA ASP A 367 10.56 -6.68 21.14
C ASP A 367 11.28 -7.70 20.27
N ILE A 368 12.47 -7.35 19.77
CA ILE A 368 13.37 -8.32 19.13
C ILE A 368 13.70 -9.42 20.13
N SER A 369 13.53 -10.66 19.71
CA SER A 369 13.85 -11.81 20.57
C SER A 369 15.32 -11.80 20.99
N ASP A 370 15.63 -12.32 22.18
CA ASP A 370 17.02 -12.33 22.70
C ASP A 370 17.98 -13.06 21.76
N GLN A 371 17.48 -14.08 21.06
CA GLN A 371 18.25 -14.86 20.07
C GLN A 371 18.65 -14.04 18.85
N GLU A 372 17.84 -13.05 18.45
CA GLU A 372 18.05 -12.21 17.27
C GLU A 372 18.70 -10.85 17.60
N ARG A 373 18.83 -10.47 18.89
CA ARG A 373 19.42 -9.18 19.30
C ARG A 373 20.81 -8.92 18.75
N GLY A 374 21.65 -9.96 18.69
CA GLY A 374 23.01 -9.87 18.13
C GLY A 374 23.00 -9.51 16.64
N GLU A 375 22.20 -10.19 15.85
CA GLU A 375 22.07 -9.94 14.40
C GLU A 375 21.37 -8.62 14.12
N PHE A 376 20.37 -8.25 14.90
CA PHE A 376 19.74 -6.93 14.84
C PHE A 376 20.76 -5.80 15.02
N ARG A 377 21.60 -5.86 16.08
CA ARG A 377 22.63 -4.82 16.33
C ARG A 377 23.65 -4.74 15.19
N LYS A 378 24.08 -5.88 14.63
CA LYS A 378 24.95 -5.90 13.43
C LYS A 378 24.27 -5.21 12.24
N THR A 379 22.99 -5.50 12.00
CA THR A 379 22.21 -4.87 10.92
C THR A 379 22.15 -3.36 11.10
N VAL A 380 21.86 -2.88 12.31
CA VAL A 380 21.85 -1.43 12.62
C VAL A 380 23.21 -0.81 12.37
N SER A 381 24.32 -1.47 12.77
CA SER A 381 25.69 -0.99 12.53
C SER A 381 26.01 -0.89 11.04
N VAL A 382 25.49 -1.81 10.22
CA VAL A 382 25.62 -1.72 8.76
C VAL A 382 24.89 -0.49 8.22
N TYR A 383 23.67 -0.19 8.71
CA TYR A 383 22.94 1.01 8.30
C TYR A 383 23.68 2.29 8.71
N ASP A 384 24.24 2.34 9.93
CA ASP A 384 25.04 3.47 10.38
C ASP A 384 26.24 3.73 9.48
N ALA A 385 26.90 2.68 8.99
CA ALA A 385 28.07 2.77 8.11
C ALA A 385 27.77 3.41 6.75
N PHE A 386 26.54 3.35 6.24
CA PHE A 386 26.17 4.04 4.99
C PHE A 386 26.26 5.56 5.09
N TYR A 387 26.14 6.13 6.28
CA TYR A 387 26.33 7.57 6.47
C TYR A 387 27.80 8.00 6.35
N ASP A 388 28.75 7.13 6.65
CA ASP A 388 30.17 7.45 6.60
C ASP A 388 30.78 7.23 5.20
N LYS A 389 30.33 6.21 4.47
CA LYS A 389 30.74 5.97 3.07
C LYS A 389 30.46 7.19 2.17
N ASN A 390 29.30 7.81 2.28
CA ASN A 390 28.95 9.03 1.55
C ASN A 390 29.83 10.25 1.91
N LYS A 391 30.66 10.17 2.93
CA LYS A 391 31.65 11.19 3.26
C LYS A 391 32.97 10.99 2.49
N ILE A 392 33.30 9.73 2.22
CA ILE A 392 34.50 9.35 1.50
C ILE A 392 34.34 9.67 -0.01
N ASP A 393 33.21 9.31 -0.61
CA ASP A 393 32.94 9.54 -2.04
C ASP A 393 32.89 11.03 -2.41
N ARG A 394 32.39 11.89 -1.51
CA ARG A 394 32.40 13.34 -1.74
C ARG A 394 33.80 13.98 -1.67
N ASN A 395 34.67 13.42 -0.87
CA ASN A 395 36.06 13.93 -0.78
C ASN A 395 36.93 13.48 -1.96
N VAL A 396 36.57 12.37 -2.62
CA VAL A 396 37.23 11.88 -3.83
C VAL A 396 36.76 12.63 -5.08
N GLN A 397 35.56 13.19 -5.10
CA GLN A 397 35.05 14.02 -6.21
C GLN A 397 35.43 15.51 -6.09
N ALA A 398 35.92 15.93 -4.93
CA ALA A 398 36.31 17.34 -4.67
C ALA A 398 37.84 17.57 -4.69
N GLY A 399 38.63 16.56 -4.95
CA GLY A 399 40.08 16.61 -5.20
C GLY A 399 40.41 16.22 -6.64
#